data_896ccf8ea77955847da22c3017bd35b1
#
_entry.id   896ccf8ea77955847da22c3017bd35b1
#
_cell.length_a   1.000
_cell.length_b   1.000
_cell.length_c   1.000
_cell.angle_alpha   90.00
_cell.angle_beta   90.00
_cell.angle_gamma   90.00
#
_symmetry.space_group_name_H-M   'P 1'
#
loop_
_entity.id
_entity.type
_entity.pdbx_description
1 polymer ?
#
loop_
_entity_poly.entity_id
_entity_poly.type
_entity_poly.pdbx_seq_one_letter_code
_entity_poly.pdbx_strand_id
1 'polypeptide(L)'
;MAELVFVTGLSHAPGMTGWLDRAPEHEQKSLTEGFNALGEKLRATKPDLIVGLANDHVLNMPVDDSHDFCVGTADSWAGPAEWFRDWVSVDPYSVAGNAGAAKTLFDGLSGQGYDIISKDGLLFDDNWSVPLKYLTPDYDVPLVPIHMNCIVPPIPSPRTCYEFGQAVQKIIENDLPADMRLSLIHI
;
A
#
# COMPACT_ATOMS: atom_id res chain seq x y z
N MET A 1 4.41 -14.04 -18.09
CA MET A 1 3.57 -13.61 -16.95
C MET A 1 4.44 -12.87 -15.97
N ALA A 2 3.98 -11.75 -15.45
CA ALA A 2 4.66 -11.10 -14.34
C ALA A 2 4.77 -12.08 -13.15
N GLU A 3 5.83 -11.97 -12.38
CA GLU A 3 6.13 -12.89 -11.28
C GLU A 3 5.79 -12.23 -9.94
N LEU A 4 4.93 -12.85 -9.14
CA LEU A 4 4.68 -12.44 -7.77
C LEU A 4 5.77 -13.05 -6.87
N VAL A 5 6.80 -12.27 -6.53
CA VAL A 5 8.01 -12.75 -5.84
C VAL A 5 7.94 -12.64 -4.33
N PHE A 6 7.03 -11.82 -3.79
CA PHE A 6 6.85 -11.64 -2.36
C PHE A 6 5.43 -11.23 -2.02
N VAL A 7 4.86 -11.83 -0.97
CA VAL A 7 3.55 -11.45 -0.44
C VAL A 7 3.65 -11.33 1.07
N THR A 8 3.11 -10.26 1.64
CA THR A 8 3.07 -10.08 3.09
C THR A 8 1.86 -9.28 3.54
N GLY A 9 1.46 -9.48 4.79
CA GLY A 9 0.55 -8.62 5.52
C GLY A 9 1.23 -8.07 6.76
N LEU A 10 0.99 -6.81 7.09
CA LEU A 10 1.59 -6.15 8.25
C LEU A 10 0.69 -5.06 8.82
N SER A 11 0.95 -4.66 10.06
CA SER A 11 0.29 -3.54 10.69
C SER A 11 0.93 -2.20 10.30
N HIS A 12 0.14 -1.13 10.36
CA HIS A 12 0.57 0.24 10.08
C HIS A 12 0.31 1.20 11.27
N ALA A 13 0.06 0.67 12.47
CA ALA A 13 -0.29 1.51 13.62
C ALA A 13 0.72 2.66 13.80
N PRO A 14 0.27 3.93 13.93
CA PRO A 14 1.16 5.11 13.94
C PRO A 14 2.13 5.09 15.12
N GLY A 15 1.78 4.43 16.22
CA GLY A 15 2.66 4.23 17.38
C GLY A 15 3.92 3.44 17.11
N MET A 16 3.96 2.67 16.03
CA MET A 16 5.11 1.86 15.66
C MET A 16 6.32 2.71 15.24
N THR A 17 6.09 3.94 14.85
CA THR A 17 7.12 4.91 14.50
C THR A 17 7.05 6.17 15.37
N GLY A 18 5.84 6.60 15.76
CA GLY A 18 5.60 7.86 16.43
C GLY A 18 5.94 7.87 17.91
N TRP A 19 5.72 6.75 18.63
CA TRP A 19 5.94 6.63 20.08
C TRP A 19 6.25 5.21 20.53
N LEU A 20 7.02 4.49 19.75
CA LEU A 20 7.43 3.12 20.06
C LEU A 20 8.21 3.03 21.38
N ASP A 21 8.90 4.08 21.75
CA ASP A 21 9.63 4.23 23.01
C ASP A 21 8.77 4.13 24.28
N ARG A 22 7.44 4.26 24.15
CA ARG A 22 6.49 4.07 25.27
C ARG A 22 6.13 2.62 25.52
N ALA A 23 6.44 1.72 24.60
CA ALA A 23 6.25 0.28 24.78
C ALA A 23 7.36 -0.32 25.65
N PRO A 24 7.14 -1.47 26.31
CA PRO A 24 8.21 -2.20 26.97
C PRO A 24 9.37 -2.52 26.02
N GLU A 25 10.62 -2.44 26.51
CA GLU A 25 11.83 -2.59 25.68
C GLU A 25 11.84 -3.88 24.84
N HIS A 26 11.37 -4.99 25.44
CA HIS A 26 11.32 -6.27 24.73
C HIS A 26 10.30 -6.27 23.57
N GLU A 27 9.21 -5.50 23.67
CA GLU A 27 8.25 -5.34 22.60
C GLU A 27 8.79 -4.43 21.50
N GLN A 28 9.44 -3.31 21.86
CA GLN A 28 10.12 -2.43 20.92
C GLN A 28 11.12 -3.23 20.06
N LYS A 29 11.95 -4.03 20.72
CA LYS A 29 12.94 -4.88 20.06
C LYS A 29 12.28 -5.91 19.14
N SER A 30 11.30 -6.65 19.64
CA SER A 30 10.60 -7.69 18.87
C SER A 30 9.93 -7.12 17.62
N LEU A 31 9.27 -5.96 17.73
CA LEU A 31 8.64 -5.28 16.62
C LEU A 31 9.68 -4.85 15.57
N THR A 32 10.70 -4.14 16.02
CA THR A 32 11.75 -3.61 15.13
C THR A 32 12.48 -4.72 14.40
N GLU A 33 12.89 -5.78 15.12
CA GLU A 33 13.55 -6.94 14.52
C GLU A 33 12.64 -7.67 13.51
N GLY A 34 11.36 -7.83 13.85
CA GLY A 34 10.37 -8.47 12.98
C GLY A 34 10.17 -7.72 11.67
N PHE A 35 9.98 -6.41 11.74
CA PHE A 35 9.80 -5.57 10.55
C PHE A 35 11.07 -5.46 9.71
N ASN A 36 12.23 -5.31 10.33
CA ASN A 36 13.50 -5.28 9.61
C ASN A 36 13.76 -6.60 8.87
N ALA A 37 13.53 -7.75 9.53
CA ALA A 37 13.67 -9.06 8.90
C ALA A 37 12.68 -9.24 7.72
N LEU A 38 11.47 -8.68 7.83
CA LEU A 38 10.50 -8.70 6.74
C LEU A 38 10.98 -7.84 5.57
N GLY A 39 11.50 -6.63 5.84
CA GLY A 39 12.09 -5.76 4.84
C GLY A 39 13.30 -6.38 4.13
N GLU A 40 14.18 -7.06 4.88
CA GLU A 40 15.31 -7.80 4.29
C GLU A 40 14.85 -8.89 3.31
N LYS A 41 13.82 -9.65 3.69
CA LYS A 41 13.22 -10.67 2.81
C LYS A 41 12.63 -10.05 1.55
N LEU A 42 11.89 -8.96 1.68
CA LEU A 42 11.34 -8.23 0.53
C LEU A 42 12.46 -7.79 -0.42
N ARG A 43 13.45 -7.06 0.08
CA ARG A 43 14.57 -6.53 -0.75
C ARG A 43 15.40 -7.64 -1.39
N ALA A 44 15.55 -8.80 -0.70
CA ALA A 44 16.25 -9.96 -1.27
C ALA A 44 15.57 -10.53 -2.52
N THR A 45 14.25 -10.33 -2.67
CA THR A 45 13.52 -10.75 -3.88
C THR A 45 13.70 -9.77 -5.05
N LYS A 46 14.25 -8.57 -4.81
CA LYS A 46 14.47 -7.51 -5.82
C LYS A 46 13.21 -7.26 -6.66
N PRO A 47 12.12 -6.82 -6.04
CA PRO A 47 10.91 -6.48 -6.79
C PRO A 47 11.11 -5.21 -7.61
N ASP A 48 10.52 -5.16 -8.80
CA ASP A 48 10.48 -3.96 -9.65
C ASP A 48 9.33 -3.03 -9.24
N LEU A 49 8.32 -3.58 -8.54
CA LEU A 49 7.11 -2.86 -8.16
C LEU A 49 6.49 -3.48 -6.91
N ILE A 50 6.02 -2.62 -6.02
CA ILE A 50 5.09 -2.97 -4.94
C ILE A 50 3.67 -2.60 -5.36
N VAL A 51 2.76 -3.57 -5.33
CA VAL A 51 1.31 -3.30 -5.32
C VAL A 51 0.86 -3.41 -3.87
N GLY A 52 0.42 -2.31 -3.30
CA GLY A 52 0.02 -2.26 -1.90
C GLY A 52 -1.48 -2.09 -1.75
N LEU A 53 -2.10 -2.84 -0.82
CA LEU A 53 -3.49 -2.67 -0.43
C LEU A 53 -3.54 -2.15 1.00
N ALA A 54 -4.17 -1.00 1.20
CA ALA A 54 -4.28 -0.35 2.50
C ALA A 54 -5.70 0.12 2.78
N ASN A 55 -6.03 0.27 4.04
CA ASN A 55 -7.27 0.93 4.43
C ASN A 55 -7.21 2.42 4.07
N ASP A 56 -8.33 3.01 3.64
CA ASP A 56 -8.46 4.46 3.61
C ASP A 56 -9.02 4.97 4.93
N HIS A 57 -8.34 5.91 5.55
CA HIS A 57 -8.78 6.53 6.82
C HIS A 57 -9.68 7.76 6.58
N VAL A 58 -10.54 7.71 5.55
CA VAL A 58 -11.39 8.84 5.10
C VAL A 58 -10.55 10.03 4.63
N LEU A 59 -9.35 9.73 4.16
CA LEU A 59 -8.40 10.76 3.71
C LEU A 59 -8.46 10.95 2.20
N ASN A 60 -8.52 9.87 1.46
CA ASN A 60 -8.53 9.87 0.00
C ASN A 60 -9.92 9.62 -0.59
N MET A 61 -10.81 8.99 0.17
CA MET A 61 -12.22 8.78 -0.15
C MET A 61 -13.09 9.42 0.94
N PRO A 62 -13.53 10.69 0.77
CA PRO A 62 -14.31 11.39 1.77
C PRO A 62 -15.74 10.82 1.88
N VAL A 63 -16.43 11.15 2.98
CA VAL A 63 -17.74 10.57 3.33
C VAL A 63 -18.81 10.79 2.26
N ASP A 64 -18.73 11.90 1.54
CA ASP A 64 -19.70 12.30 0.50
C ASP A 64 -19.32 11.83 -0.90
N ASP A 65 -18.15 11.20 -1.06
CA ASP A 65 -17.64 10.63 -2.32
C ASP A 65 -16.85 9.35 -2.03
N SER A 66 -17.48 8.41 -1.32
CA SER A 66 -16.86 7.14 -0.96
C SER A 66 -17.14 6.07 -2.00
N HIS A 67 -16.11 5.32 -2.34
CA HIS A 67 -16.14 4.14 -3.21
C HIS A 67 -15.59 2.94 -2.46
N ASP A 68 -15.76 1.73 -3.00
CA ASP A 68 -15.18 0.54 -2.37
C ASP A 68 -13.65 0.56 -2.42
N PHE A 69 -13.07 1.02 -3.56
CA PHE A 69 -11.63 1.03 -3.79
C PHE A 69 -11.16 2.30 -4.51
N CYS A 70 -9.89 2.64 -4.29
CA CYS A 70 -9.21 3.73 -5.00
C CYS A 70 -7.80 3.31 -5.39
N VAL A 71 -7.45 3.39 -6.67
CA VAL A 71 -6.09 3.15 -7.17
C VAL A 71 -5.36 4.47 -7.36
N GLY A 72 -4.16 4.56 -6.82
CA GLY A 72 -3.25 5.68 -7.10
C GLY A 72 -2.55 5.53 -8.44
N THR A 73 -2.64 6.55 -9.31
CA THR A 73 -2.17 6.50 -10.70
C THR A 73 -1.06 7.49 -11.03
N ALA A 74 -0.43 8.11 -10.03
CA ALA A 74 0.69 9.02 -10.27
C ALA A 74 2.01 8.29 -10.54
N ASP A 75 2.97 9.03 -11.12
CA ASP A 75 4.35 8.56 -11.34
C ASP A 75 5.24 8.74 -10.10
N SER A 76 4.76 9.44 -9.08
CA SER A 76 5.46 9.62 -7.81
C SER A 76 4.51 9.96 -6.68
N TRP A 77 4.91 9.61 -5.47
CA TRP A 77 4.19 9.88 -4.24
C TRP A 77 5.09 10.61 -3.26
N ALA A 78 4.50 11.48 -2.44
CA ALA A 78 5.18 12.14 -1.34
C ALA A 78 4.44 11.85 -0.03
N GLY A 79 5.20 11.58 1.02
CA GLY A 79 4.65 11.33 2.36
C GLY A 79 5.64 11.72 3.46
N PRO A 80 5.21 11.62 4.71
CA PRO A 80 3.80 11.60 5.12
C PRO A 80 3.09 12.93 4.82
N ALA A 81 1.75 12.94 4.80
CA ALA A 81 0.99 14.19 4.74
C ALA A 81 1.46 15.15 5.82
N GLU A 82 1.62 16.44 5.50
CA GLU A 82 2.31 17.41 6.35
C GLU A 82 1.74 17.45 7.79
N TRP A 83 0.42 17.47 7.91
CA TRP A 83 -0.26 17.52 9.21
C TRP A 83 -0.17 16.22 10.02
N PHE A 84 0.23 15.12 9.40
CA PHE A 84 0.36 13.79 10.03
C PHE A 84 1.80 13.45 10.42
N ARG A 85 2.77 14.21 9.92
CA ARG A 85 4.21 13.97 10.08
C ARG A 85 4.64 13.79 11.52
N ASP A 86 4.24 14.72 12.38
CA ASP A 86 4.65 14.70 13.80
C ASP A 86 4.08 13.48 14.53
N TRP A 87 2.92 12.98 14.08
CA TRP A 87 2.30 11.83 14.69
C TRP A 87 3.04 10.53 14.35
N VAL A 88 3.42 10.32 13.12
CA VAL A 88 4.13 9.10 12.71
C VAL A 88 5.65 9.18 12.93
N SER A 89 6.20 10.36 13.22
CA SER A 89 7.65 10.58 13.37
C SER A 89 8.45 9.96 12.19
N VAL A 90 7.98 10.22 10.98
CA VAL A 90 8.63 9.82 9.74
C VAL A 90 9.02 11.08 8.99
N ASP A 91 10.28 11.18 8.59
CA ASP A 91 10.77 12.29 7.79
C ASP A 91 10.06 12.31 6.42
N PRO A 92 9.94 13.51 5.80
CA PRO A 92 9.41 13.61 4.44
C PRO A 92 10.18 12.72 3.48
N TYR A 93 9.43 11.97 2.67
CA TYR A 93 9.98 11.07 1.66
C TYR A 93 9.26 11.21 0.33
N SER A 94 9.90 10.70 -0.71
CA SER A 94 9.27 10.48 -2.01
C SER A 94 9.56 9.06 -2.47
N VAL A 95 8.55 8.42 -3.06
CA VAL A 95 8.66 7.10 -3.67
C VAL A 95 8.11 7.16 -5.09
N ALA A 96 8.77 6.50 -6.02
CA ALA A 96 8.28 6.42 -7.40
C ALA A 96 6.92 5.70 -7.44
N GLY A 97 6.03 6.14 -8.32
CA GLY A 97 4.85 5.40 -8.71
C GLY A 97 5.10 4.58 -9.98
N ASN A 98 4.05 3.94 -10.47
CA ASN A 98 4.05 3.31 -11.79
C ASN A 98 2.66 3.50 -12.42
N ALA A 99 2.45 4.65 -13.07
CA ALA A 99 1.17 5.03 -13.66
C ALA A 99 0.70 4.01 -14.72
N GLY A 100 1.62 3.37 -15.45
CA GLY A 100 1.29 2.35 -16.44
C GLY A 100 0.68 1.10 -15.82
N ALA A 101 1.33 0.54 -14.79
CA ALA A 101 0.81 -0.61 -14.06
C ALA A 101 -0.47 -0.27 -13.30
N ALA A 102 -0.53 0.92 -12.70
CA ALA A 102 -1.72 1.41 -12.01
C ALA A 102 -2.93 1.53 -12.94
N LYS A 103 -2.73 2.07 -14.15
CA LYS A 103 -3.78 2.15 -15.17
C LYS A 103 -4.26 0.77 -15.61
N THR A 104 -3.36 -0.18 -15.82
CA THR A 104 -3.70 -1.56 -16.18
C THR A 104 -4.56 -2.21 -15.09
N LEU A 105 -4.18 -2.04 -13.83
CA LEU A 105 -4.97 -2.53 -12.69
C LEU A 105 -6.34 -1.86 -12.63
N PHE A 106 -6.40 -0.53 -12.72
CA PHE A 106 -7.65 0.22 -12.69
C PHE A 106 -8.61 -0.20 -13.82
N ASP A 107 -8.11 -0.22 -15.07
CA ASP A 107 -8.94 -0.58 -16.23
C ASP A 107 -9.47 -2.02 -16.12
N GLY A 108 -8.63 -2.96 -15.69
CA GLY A 108 -8.99 -4.36 -15.53
C GLY A 108 -10.02 -4.59 -14.40
N LEU A 109 -9.88 -3.89 -13.28
CA LEU A 109 -10.79 -3.98 -12.13
C LEU A 109 -12.12 -3.27 -12.43
N SER A 110 -12.09 -2.06 -12.96
CA SER A 110 -13.27 -1.32 -13.38
C SER A 110 -14.05 -2.06 -14.45
N GLY A 111 -13.35 -2.67 -15.43
CA GLY A 111 -13.95 -3.48 -16.48
C GLY A 111 -14.67 -4.76 -15.97
N GLN A 112 -14.31 -5.23 -14.78
CA GLN A 112 -14.98 -6.34 -14.08
C GLN A 112 -16.15 -5.88 -13.20
N GLY A 113 -16.42 -4.57 -13.12
CA GLY A 113 -17.57 -3.99 -12.43
C GLY A 113 -17.35 -3.71 -10.94
N TYR A 114 -16.09 -3.67 -10.47
CA TYR A 114 -15.80 -3.18 -9.11
C TYR A 114 -16.10 -1.68 -9.00
N ASP A 115 -16.61 -1.27 -7.85
CA ASP A 115 -16.75 0.15 -7.50
C ASP A 115 -15.36 0.70 -7.11
N ILE A 116 -14.66 1.24 -8.10
CA ILE A 116 -13.28 1.67 -7.99
C ILE A 116 -13.05 2.99 -8.73
N ILE A 117 -12.31 3.88 -8.10
CA ILE A 117 -11.86 5.14 -8.70
C ILE A 117 -10.35 5.18 -8.84
N SER A 118 -9.85 6.12 -9.63
CA SER A 118 -8.42 6.40 -9.75
C SER A 118 -8.10 7.84 -9.34
N LYS A 119 -6.98 8.04 -8.64
CA LYS A 119 -6.50 9.38 -8.24
C LYS A 119 -5.00 9.51 -8.49
N ASP A 120 -4.58 10.67 -8.97
CA ASP A 120 -3.17 11.05 -9.16
C ASP A 120 -2.60 11.87 -7.98
N GLY A 121 -3.43 12.25 -7.02
CA GLY A 121 -3.09 13.01 -5.84
C GLY A 121 -3.59 12.31 -4.57
N LEU A 122 -2.85 11.30 -4.08
CA LEU A 122 -3.16 10.64 -2.81
C LEU A 122 -2.34 11.25 -1.68
N LEU A 123 -2.97 11.36 -0.52
CA LEU A 123 -2.30 11.70 0.73
C LEU A 123 -1.91 10.41 1.47
N PHE A 124 -0.68 10.36 1.94
CA PHE A 124 -0.13 9.23 2.69
C PHE A 124 -0.08 9.55 4.18
N ASP A 125 -0.79 8.77 4.98
CA ASP A 125 -0.75 8.79 6.44
C ASP A 125 0.10 7.62 6.97
N ASP A 126 -0.27 7.03 8.10
CA ASP A 126 0.42 5.87 8.68
C ASP A 126 0.31 4.62 7.80
N ASN A 127 -0.78 4.49 7.04
CA ASN A 127 -1.03 3.33 6.20
C ASN A 127 0.11 3.04 5.20
N TRP A 128 0.78 4.06 4.69
CA TRP A 128 1.96 3.91 3.82
C TRP A 128 3.27 4.25 4.52
N SER A 129 3.26 5.31 5.35
CA SER A 129 4.50 5.84 5.93
C SER A 129 5.16 4.87 6.90
N VAL A 130 4.38 4.16 7.71
CA VAL A 130 4.92 3.17 8.66
C VAL A 130 5.50 1.95 7.94
N PRO A 131 4.76 1.26 7.05
CA PRO A 131 5.30 0.12 6.32
C PRO A 131 6.52 0.45 5.47
N LEU A 132 6.47 1.52 4.69
CA LEU A 132 7.57 1.90 3.81
C LEU A 132 8.86 2.19 4.58
N LYS A 133 8.76 2.85 5.75
CA LYS A 133 9.92 3.12 6.61
C LYS A 133 10.70 1.85 6.99
N TYR A 134 10.01 0.73 7.19
CA TYR A 134 10.64 -0.53 7.57
C TYR A 134 10.98 -1.42 6.38
N LEU A 135 10.09 -1.50 5.39
CA LEU A 135 10.25 -2.44 4.28
C LEU A 135 11.21 -1.92 3.21
N THR A 136 11.11 -0.65 2.88
CA THR A 136 11.91 0.03 1.86
C THR A 136 12.43 1.37 2.39
N PRO A 137 13.34 1.37 3.38
CA PRO A 137 13.79 2.57 4.06
C PRO A 137 14.46 3.59 3.13
N ASP A 138 14.95 3.15 1.98
CA ASP A 138 15.53 4.00 0.94
C ASP A 138 14.48 4.51 -0.07
N TYR A 139 13.21 4.06 0.04
CA TYR A 139 12.08 4.41 -0.85
C TYR A 139 12.38 4.19 -2.35
N ASP A 140 13.19 3.19 -2.65
CA ASP A 140 13.77 2.90 -3.96
C ASP A 140 12.95 1.92 -4.82
N VAL A 141 11.91 1.31 -4.25
CA VAL A 141 10.99 0.42 -4.97
C VAL A 141 9.71 1.17 -5.32
N PRO A 142 9.32 1.26 -6.60
CA PRO A 142 8.08 1.91 -7.01
C PRO A 142 6.83 1.30 -6.34
N LEU A 143 5.81 2.14 -6.11
CA LEU A 143 4.57 1.76 -5.43
C LEU A 143 3.33 2.08 -6.28
N VAL A 144 2.44 1.11 -6.46
CA VAL A 144 1.04 1.33 -6.84
C VAL A 144 0.18 1.14 -5.60
N PRO A 145 -0.32 2.22 -4.98
CA PRO A 145 -1.18 2.15 -3.81
C PRO A 145 -2.62 1.88 -4.23
N ILE A 146 -3.27 0.95 -3.53
CA ILE A 146 -4.71 0.70 -3.63
C ILE A 146 -5.30 0.89 -2.24
N HIS A 147 -6.21 1.85 -2.12
CA HIS A 147 -6.95 2.09 -0.90
C HIS A 147 -8.28 1.34 -0.91
N MET A 148 -8.68 0.83 0.24
CA MET A 148 -9.94 0.14 0.46
C MET A 148 -10.76 0.92 1.49
N ASN A 149 -12.02 1.19 1.16
CA ASN A 149 -12.96 1.75 2.13
C ASN A 149 -13.29 0.71 3.21
N CYS A 150 -12.97 1.04 4.45
CA CYS A 150 -13.29 0.21 5.61
C CYS A 150 -14.07 0.95 6.70
N ILE A 151 -14.43 2.22 6.46
CA ILE A 151 -15.00 3.11 7.48
C ILE A 151 -16.37 3.67 7.06
N VAL A 152 -16.51 4.12 5.81
CA VAL A 152 -17.71 4.83 5.35
C VAL A 152 -18.73 3.88 4.73
N PRO A 153 -19.89 3.63 5.35
CA PRO A 153 -20.91 2.74 4.76
C PRO A 153 -21.53 3.32 3.46
N PRO A 154 -21.83 2.43 2.47
CA PRO A 154 -21.60 0.99 2.49
C PRO A 154 -20.11 0.64 2.32
N ILE A 155 -19.62 -0.32 3.10
CA ILE A 155 -18.27 -0.85 2.94
C ILE A 155 -18.29 -2.15 2.10
N PRO A 156 -17.22 -2.46 1.35
CA PRO A 156 -17.14 -3.71 0.61
C PRO A 156 -17.25 -4.92 1.57
N SER A 157 -17.99 -5.93 1.13
CA SER A 157 -18.12 -7.15 1.94
C SER A 157 -16.78 -7.91 1.99
N PRO A 158 -16.54 -8.76 3.01
CA PRO A 158 -15.36 -9.63 3.04
C PRO A 158 -15.22 -10.50 1.78
N ARG A 159 -16.36 -10.91 1.19
CA ARG A 159 -16.39 -11.64 -0.06
C ARG A 159 -15.93 -10.78 -1.23
N THR A 160 -16.40 -9.54 -1.31
CA THR A 160 -15.97 -8.56 -2.33
C THR A 160 -14.47 -8.33 -2.24
N CYS A 161 -13.93 -8.13 -1.02
CA CYS A 161 -12.49 -7.94 -0.81
C CYS A 161 -11.67 -9.17 -1.26
N TYR A 162 -12.15 -10.39 -0.97
CA TYR A 162 -11.48 -11.62 -1.40
C TYR A 162 -11.49 -11.78 -2.93
N GLU A 163 -12.65 -11.56 -3.57
CA GLU A 163 -12.81 -11.61 -5.02
C GLU A 163 -11.98 -10.51 -5.72
N PHE A 164 -11.91 -9.32 -5.12
CA PHE A 164 -11.04 -8.22 -5.56
C PHE A 164 -9.57 -8.62 -5.55
N GLY A 165 -9.08 -9.21 -4.46
CA GLY A 165 -7.71 -9.71 -4.38
C GLY A 165 -7.38 -10.76 -5.45
N GLN A 166 -8.32 -11.66 -5.76
CA GLN A 166 -8.18 -12.62 -6.86
C GLN A 166 -8.15 -11.94 -8.24
N ALA A 167 -8.93 -10.87 -8.43
CA ALA A 167 -8.93 -10.09 -9.66
C ALA A 167 -7.61 -9.34 -9.84
N VAL A 168 -7.09 -8.71 -8.79
CA VAL A 168 -5.76 -8.07 -8.78
C VAL A 168 -4.67 -9.07 -9.18
N GLN A 169 -4.66 -10.27 -8.57
CA GLN A 169 -3.70 -11.32 -8.93
C GLN A 169 -3.76 -11.68 -10.41
N LYS A 170 -4.95 -11.91 -10.95
CA LYS A 170 -5.13 -12.28 -12.37
C LYS A 170 -4.63 -11.19 -13.32
N ILE A 171 -4.89 -9.92 -13.01
CA ILE A 171 -4.40 -8.80 -13.81
C ILE A 171 -2.87 -8.72 -13.75
N ILE A 172 -2.29 -8.88 -12.57
CA ILE A 172 -0.82 -8.95 -12.40
C ILE A 172 -0.24 -10.03 -13.30
N GLU A 173 -0.78 -11.24 -13.24
CA GLU A 173 -0.24 -12.39 -13.97
C GLU A 173 -0.40 -12.27 -15.49
N ASN A 174 -1.49 -11.69 -15.98
CA ASN A 174 -1.86 -11.76 -17.40
C ASN A 174 -1.63 -10.46 -18.16
N ASP A 175 -1.77 -9.30 -17.51
CA ASP A 175 -1.86 -8.02 -18.19
C ASP A 175 -0.64 -7.10 -17.93
N LEU A 176 0.18 -7.40 -16.90
CA LEU A 176 1.43 -6.69 -16.66
C LEU A 176 2.60 -7.30 -17.44
N PRO A 177 3.70 -6.55 -17.68
CA PRO A 177 4.87 -7.04 -18.40
C PRO A 177 5.40 -8.35 -17.84
N ALA A 178 5.67 -9.32 -18.72
CA ALA A 178 5.98 -10.71 -18.34
C ALA A 178 7.31 -10.89 -17.57
N ASP A 179 8.18 -9.91 -17.62
CA ASP A 179 9.47 -9.85 -16.93
C ASP A 179 9.43 -9.06 -15.62
N MET A 180 8.27 -8.46 -15.29
CA MET A 180 8.11 -7.65 -14.08
C MET A 180 8.02 -8.56 -12.84
N ARG A 181 8.77 -8.21 -11.81
CA ARG A 181 8.79 -8.88 -10.51
C ARG A 181 8.01 -8.01 -9.50
N LEU A 182 6.94 -8.53 -8.97
CA LEU A 182 6.06 -7.76 -8.08
C LEU A 182 6.08 -8.28 -6.66
N SER A 183 5.97 -7.34 -5.72
CA SER A 183 5.56 -7.62 -4.35
C SER A 183 4.13 -7.19 -4.13
N LEU A 184 3.34 -8.00 -3.45
CA LEU A 184 2.02 -7.66 -2.97
C LEU A 184 2.07 -7.47 -1.46
N ILE A 185 1.69 -6.29 -1.00
CA ILE A 185 1.67 -5.94 0.42
C ILE A 185 0.25 -5.59 0.81
N HIS A 186 -0.26 -6.26 1.85
CA HIS A 186 -1.53 -5.92 2.49
C HIS A 186 -1.25 -5.24 3.84
N ILE A 187 -1.87 -4.10 4.06
CA ILE A 187 -1.65 -3.23 5.23
C ILE A 187 -2.95 -3.07 6.00
#